data_261fd9373b1ff8f3b4fb3ef2761d0f02
#
_entry.id   261fd9373b1ff8f3b4fb3ef2761d0f02
#
_cell.length_a   1.000
_cell.length_b   1.000
_cell.length_c   1.000
_cell.angle_alpha   90.00
_cell.angle_beta   90.00
_cell.angle_gamma   90.00
#
_symmetry.space_group_name_H-M   'P 1'
#
loop_
_entity.id
_entity.type
_entity.pdbx_description
1 polymer ?
#
loop_
_entity_poly.entity_id
_entity_poly.type
_entity_poly.pdbx_seq_one_letter_code
_entity_poly.pdbx_strand_id
1 'polypeptide(L)'
;LIFSFTRPLEDAYHSAIVLKVTTSSPAQIWGGEASGKNVAKIIVIVEKLKDWNSYYPVEQLMTPQDYLVNWDENLFESRGNKERIKIINLCRNYKYLSSGYYCSLLAEARGHSVIPSVKAINDLSKSTLYNLLTEDLDLAIQKAFKGQTPSDPISVTVFFGRTEKEQLQEVARQIFDLFPCPILHVDFEWDKKWEIHSIRTGGLNSLSEAEEDKFAAALDEYSGKIWRKPKAKKKYRYDLAILHNPLEAMPPSDKRALSNFIKAGKQLDVQVELIEKKDFSKLAEYDALFIRETTSLTNHTYRFAKKAEAEGLVCIDDSISILRCTNKIYLQNLLHSNHISSPKTLVIGNAPAQLKEAIDEIGFPMIIKIPDGSFSKGIHKVNSEGDLKTVTEDLFKKTALLIAQEYFYTDFDWRIGILNDRPIFACKYYMTKGHWQIYDHTKKRKKGIESGDSETFPISKVPRQVINTALKLSHQMGNSLYGVDLKEKNDKAYVIEINDNPNIDSNIEDAISGMDLYHNVIHEFVRRIEEKK
;
A
#
# COMPACT_ATOMS: atom_id res chain seq x y z
N LEU A 1 -36.11 5.90 33.84
CA LEU A 1 -36.35 4.97 34.96
C LEU A 1 -35.00 4.53 35.48
N ILE A 2 -34.63 5.13 36.62
CA ILE A 2 -33.46 4.88 37.44
C ILE A 2 -33.76 3.66 38.29
N PHE A 3 -32.91 2.64 38.30
CA PHE A 3 -32.87 1.69 39.40
C PHE A 3 -31.44 1.63 39.97
N SER A 4 -31.33 2.20 41.16
CA SER A 4 -30.25 2.05 42.12
C SER A 4 -30.42 0.70 42.84
N PHE A 5 -29.35 -0.10 42.92
CA PHE A 5 -29.22 -1.14 43.93
C PHE A 5 -27.84 -1.06 44.59
N THR A 6 -27.86 -0.77 45.86
CA THR A 6 -26.76 -0.75 46.80
C THR A 6 -26.74 -2.03 47.62
N ARG A 7 -25.50 -2.59 47.77
CA ARG A 7 -24.90 -3.36 48.89
C ARG A 7 -25.08 -4.89 48.98
N PRO A 8 -24.31 -5.57 49.87
CA PRO A 8 -23.10 -6.30 49.46
C PRO A 8 -23.21 -7.78 49.90
N LEU A 9 -22.41 -8.66 49.36
CA LEU A 9 -22.16 -9.98 49.92
C LEU A 9 -20.65 -10.21 49.99
N GLU A 10 -20.12 -10.02 51.18
CA GLU A 10 -18.87 -10.61 51.66
C GLU A 10 -19.10 -12.11 51.99
N ASP A 11 -17.98 -12.83 52.04
CA ASP A 11 -17.76 -14.18 52.54
C ASP A 11 -18.16 -15.37 51.67
N ALA A 12 -17.11 -15.92 51.07
CA ALA A 12 -16.72 -17.34 51.09
C ALA A 12 -15.78 -17.68 49.90
N TYR A 13 -14.49 -17.84 50.14
CA TYR A 13 -13.64 -18.89 49.58
C TYR A 13 -12.22 -18.72 50.09
N HIS A 14 -11.96 -19.21 51.27
CA HIS A 14 -10.64 -19.65 51.68
C HIS A 14 -10.54 -21.17 51.50
N SER A 15 -9.73 -21.61 50.58
CA SER A 15 -8.98 -22.86 50.70
C SER A 15 -8.08 -23.00 49.44
N ALA A 16 -6.92 -22.44 49.49
CA ALA A 16 -5.87 -22.71 48.54
C ALA A 16 -4.99 -23.83 49.07
N ILE A 17 -4.98 -24.98 48.37
CA ILE A 17 -3.99 -26.02 48.59
C ILE A 17 -2.72 -25.64 47.80
N VAL A 18 -1.67 -25.30 48.54
CA VAL A 18 -0.32 -25.09 48.01
C VAL A 18 0.35 -26.47 47.91
N LEU A 19 0.54 -26.96 46.71
CA LEU A 19 1.47 -28.05 46.44
C LEU A 19 2.79 -27.46 45.91
N LYS A 20 3.78 -27.37 46.84
CA LYS A 20 5.18 -27.15 46.46
C LYS A 20 5.70 -28.44 45.87
N VAL A 21 6.02 -28.43 44.56
CA VAL A 21 6.95 -29.39 43.98
C VAL A 21 8.27 -28.70 43.75
N THR A 22 9.21 -29.00 44.64
CA THR A 22 10.63 -28.68 44.48
C THR A 22 11.24 -29.68 43.52
N THR A 23 11.67 -29.26 42.34
CA THR A 23 12.69 -29.98 41.58
C THR A 23 13.81 -28.98 41.22
N SER A 24 14.98 -29.39 41.60
CA SER A 24 16.27 -28.73 41.54
C SER A 24 16.65 -28.32 40.10
N SER A 25 17.09 -27.08 40.00
CA SER A 25 17.87 -26.52 38.90
C SER A 25 19.20 -27.26 38.65
N PRO A 26 19.68 -27.21 37.42
CA PRO A 26 21.04 -26.80 37.20
C PRO A 26 21.09 -25.49 36.43
N ALA A 27 21.33 -24.44 37.19
CA ALA A 27 21.84 -23.16 36.66
C ALA A 27 23.35 -23.30 36.43
N GLN A 28 23.79 -22.46 35.53
CA GLN A 28 25.16 -22.12 35.15
C GLN A 28 25.68 -22.84 33.92
N ILE A 29 25.67 -22.10 32.86
CA ILE A 29 26.83 -21.51 32.16
C ILE A 29 26.27 -20.80 30.93
N TRP A 30 26.35 -19.48 30.89
CA TRP A 30 26.57 -18.52 29.81
C TRP A 30 26.02 -17.18 30.24
N GLY A 31 26.87 -16.48 30.99
CA GLY A 31 26.75 -15.03 31.19
C GLY A 31 27.09 -14.32 29.88
N GLY A 32 26.10 -13.71 29.29
CA GLY A 32 26.22 -12.76 28.19
C GLY A 32 25.00 -11.86 28.26
N GLU A 33 25.20 -10.61 28.69
CA GLU A 33 24.19 -9.57 28.69
C GLU A 33 23.61 -9.45 27.28
N ALA A 34 22.38 -9.91 27.10
CA ALA A 34 21.61 -9.73 25.87
C ALA A 34 21.13 -8.28 25.80
N SER A 35 21.90 -7.42 25.13
CA SER A 35 21.45 -6.08 24.74
C SER A 35 20.19 -6.20 23.89
N GLY A 36 19.08 -5.64 24.39
CA GLY A 36 17.74 -5.76 23.83
C GLY A 36 17.65 -5.39 22.35
N LYS A 37 17.23 -6.35 21.55
CA LYS A 37 16.74 -6.15 20.18
C LYS A 37 15.23 -6.07 20.25
N ASN A 38 14.60 -5.09 19.58
CA ASN A 38 13.16 -5.12 19.29
C ASN A 38 12.88 -6.25 18.26
N VAL A 39 12.82 -7.48 18.73
CA VAL A 39 12.34 -8.62 17.96
C VAL A 39 10.86 -8.73 18.28
N ALA A 40 10.00 -8.74 17.24
CA ALA A 40 8.58 -8.96 17.45
C ALA A 40 8.39 -10.29 18.19
N LYS A 41 7.72 -10.26 19.33
CA LYS A 41 7.40 -11.47 20.10
C LYS A 41 6.31 -12.24 19.36
N ILE A 42 6.58 -13.51 18.99
CA ILE A 42 5.61 -14.36 18.32
C ILE A 42 4.91 -15.23 19.33
N ILE A 43 3.57 -15.13 19.35
CA ILE A 43 2.69 -16.03 20.13
C ILE A 43 1.89 -16.86 19.16
N VAL A 44 1.97 -18.17 19.31
CA VAL A 44 1.17 -19.12 18.54
C VAL A 44 -0.01 -19.58 19.39
N ILE A 45 -1.21 -19.52 18.82
CA ILE A 45 -2.44 -19.99 19.48
C ILE A 45 -2.92 -21.25 18.77
N VAL A 46 -3.07 -22.35 19.50
CA VAL A 46 -3.59 -23.63 19.01
C VAL A 46 -4.80 -24.05 19.82
N GLU A 47 -5.80 -24.68 19.18
CA GLU A 47 -7.04 -25.09 19.87
C GLU A 47 -6.77 -26.03 21.06
N LYS A 48 -5.83 -26.96 20.91
CA LYS A 48 -5.34 -27.87 21.97
C LYS A 48 -3.84 -27.96 21.86
N LEU A 49 -3.13 -27.96 22.98
CA LEU A 49 -1.66 -28.09 23.00
C LEU A 49 -1.14 -29.34 22.29
N LYS A 50 -1.91 -30.41 22.27
CA LYS A 50 -1.58 -31.65 21.54
C LYS A 50 -1.64 -31.52 20.01
N ASP A 51 -2.24 -30.46 19.48
CA ASP A 51 -2.27 -30.16 18.04
C ASP A 51 -0.94 -29.56 17.57
N TRP A 52 -0.05 -29.22 18.50
CA TRP A 52 1.27 -28.67 18.23
C TRP A 52 2.35 -29.73 18.37
N ASN A 53 3.10 -29.93 17.31
CA ASN A 53 4.20 -30.88 17.35
C ASN A 53 5.44 -30.25 17.99
N SER A 54 6.12 -30.98 18.89
CA SER A 54 7.22 -30.48 19.73
C SER A 54 8.47 -30.02 18.97
N TYR A 55 8.59 -30.38 17.69
CA TYR A 55 9.72 -29.96 16.86
C TYR A 55 9.52 -28.60 16.17
N TYR A 56 8.34 -27.97 16.29
CA TYR A 56 8.13 -26.62 15.79
C TYR A 56 8.74 -25.61 16.75
N PRO A 57 9.71 -24.79 16.33
CA PRO A 57 10.26 -23.75 17.19
C PRO A 57 9.22 -22.64 17.42
N VAL A 58 8.88 -22.39 18.67
CA VAL A 58 7.98 -21.31 19.05
C VAL A 58 8.44 -20.71 20.40
N GLU A 59 8.41 -19.37 20.49
CA GLU A 59 8.76 -18.70 21.74
C GLU A 59 7.67 -18.85 22.78
N GLN A 60 6.41 -18.75 22.38
CA GLN A 60 5.27 -18.87 23.29
C GLN A 60 4.10 -19.54 22.59
N LEU A 61 3.64 -20.64 23.17
CA LEU A 61 2.48 -21.41 22.75
C LEU A 61 1.36 -21.21 23.76
N MET A 62 0.14 -20.92 23.29
CA MET A 62 -1.04 -20.69 24.15
C MET A 62 -2.26 -21.42 23.58
N THR A 63 -3.22 -21.75 24.46
CA THR A 63 -4.56 -22.13 24.05
C THR A 63 -5.44 -20.88 23.86
N PRO A 64 -6.55 -20.96 23.11
CA PRO A 64 -7.51 -19.87 23.04
C PRO A 64 -7.97 -19.40 24.41
N GLN A 65 -8.23 -20.35 25.33
CA GLN A 65 -8.69 -20.02 26.67
C GLN A 65 -7.65 -19.20 27.44
N ASP A 66 -6.37 -19.58 27.37
CA ASP A 66 -5.29 -18.83 28.02
C ASP A 66 -5.17 -17.41 27.43
N TYR A 67 -5.26 -17.31 26.09
CA TYR A 67 -5.16 -16.02 25.42
C TYR A 67 -6.38 -15.10 25.67
N LEU A 68 -7.59 -15.66 25.72
CA LEU A 68 -8.83 -14.91 25.87
C LEU A 68 -9.08 -14.45 27.32
N VAL A 69 -8.78 -15.32 28.32
CA VAL A 69 -9.15 -15.12 29.72
C VAL A 69 -8.03 -14.47 30.52
N ASN A 70 -6.77 -14.81 30.26
CA ASN A 70 -5.63 -14.27 31.01
C ASN A 70 -5.25 -12.88 30.50
N TRP A 71 -5.74 -11.85 31.20
CA TRP A 71 -5.27 -10.50 31.07
C TRP A 71 -4.04 -10.30 31.96
N ASP A 72 -2.93 -10.94 31.66
CA ASP A 72 -1.67 -10.67 32.36
C ASP A 72 -0.96 -9.51 31.68
N GLU A 73 -0.99 -8.33 32.31
CA GLU A 73 -0.30 -7.12 31.85
C GLU A 73 1.20 -7.40 31.61
N ASN A 74 1.81 -8.30 32.37
CA ASN A 74 3.22 -8.66 32.20
C ASN A 74 3.52 -9.47 30.92
N LEU A 75 2.51 -10.16 30.34
CA LEU A 75 2.64 -10.86 29.06
C LEU A 75 2.52 -9.91 27.86
N PHE A 76 1.83 -8.79 28.03
CA PHE A 76 1.44 -7.88 26.97
C PHE A 76 2.05 -6.48 27.12
N GLU A 77 2.56 -6.10 28.29
CA GLU A 77 3.30 -4.86 28.51
C GLU A 77 4.81 -5.08 28.37
N SER A 78 5.38 -4.49 27.36
CA SER A 78 6.82 -4.27 27.30
C SER A 78 7.17 -3.06 28.18
N ARG A 79 7.86 -3.30 29.30
CA ARG A 79 8.41 -2.23 30.15
C ARG A 79 9.36 -1.35 29.32
N GLY A 80 8.86 -0.20 28.88
CA GLY A 80 9.68 0.88 28.34
C GLY A 80 10.09 0.83 26.85
N ASN A 81 9.91 -0.28 26.14
CA ASN A 81 10.01 -0.37 24.69
C ASN A 81 8.81 -1.21 24.19
N LYS A 82 7.92 -0.63 23.40
CA LYS A 82 6.77 -1.37 22.83
C LYS A 82 7.29 -2.47 21.88
N GLU A 83 7.51 -3.68 22.40
CA GLU A 83 7.77 -4.85 21.57
C GLU A 83 6.50 -5.14 20.75
N ARG A 84 6.65 -5.29 19.44
CA ARG A 84 5.54 -5.70 18.58
C ARG A 84 5.21 -7.15 18.87
N ILE A 85 3.94 -7.43 19.20
CA ILE A 85 3.44 -8.78 19.40
C ILE A 85 2.78 -9.22 18.11
N LYS A 86 3.19 -10.38 17.60
CA LYS A 86 2.58 -11.04 16.45
C LYS A 86 1.91 -12.34 16.88
N ILE A 87 0.61 -12.44 16.59
CA ILE A 87 -0.19 -13.61 16.88
C ILE A 87 -0.32 -14.46 15.62
N ILE A 88 0.07 -15.73 15.70
CA ILE A 88 -0.24 -16.75 14.69
C ILE A 88 -1.38 -17.59 15.26
N ASN A 89 -2.59 -17.34 14.80
CA ASN A 89 -3.78 -18.02 15.25
C ASN A 89 -4.02 -19.27 14.39
N LEU A 90 -3.80 -20.45 14.97
CA LEU A 90 -3.93 -21.79 14.36
C LEU A 90 -5.12 -22.56 14.95
N CYS A 91 -6.16 -21.86 15.37
CA CYS A 91 -7.39 -22.51 15.81
C CYS A 91 -8.01 -23.35 14.68
N ARG A 92 -8.72 -24.40 15.04
CA ARG A 92 -9.29 -25.37 14.09
C ARG A 92 -10.37 -24.79 13.18
N ASN A 93 -11.02 -23.71 13.61
CA ASN A 93 -11.98 -22.98 12.80
C ASN A 93 -12.07 -21.51 13.22
N TYR A 94 -12.56 -20.68 12.30
CA TYR A 94 -12.70 -19.25 12.47
C TYR A 94 -14.15 -18.77 12.25
N LYS A 95 -15.13 -19.67 12.41
CA LYS A 95 -16.54 -19.29 12.27
C LYS A 95 -16.87 -18.14 13.23
N TYR A 96 -17.75 -17.25 12.81
CA TYR A 96 -18.21 -16.15 13.63
C TYR A 96 -18.58 -16.63 15.04
N LEU A 97 -18.09 -15.92 16.06
CA LEU A 97 -18.21 -16.25 17.48
C LEU A 97 -17.48 -17.52 17.95
N SER A 98 -16.66 -18.16 17.12
CA SER A 98 -15.77 -19.25 17.57
C SER A 98 -14.57 -18.72 18.36
N SER A 99 -13.88 -19.61 19.09
CA SER A 99 -12.63 -19.28 19.79
C SER A 99 -11.58 -18.67 18.84
N GLY A 100 -11.42 -19.25 17.65
CA GLY A 100 -10.49 -18.71 16.65
C GLY A 100 -10.87 -17.33 16.15
N TYR A 101 -12.15 -17.05 15.95
CA TYR A 101 -12.62 -15.72 15.61
C TYR A 101 -12.29 -14.71 16.72
N TYR A 102 -12.59 -15.07 17.98
CA TYR A 102 -12.32 -14.19 19.12
C TYR A 102 -10.82 -13.97 19.36
N CYS A 103 -9.98 -14.96 19.12
CA CYS A 103 -8.53 -14.78 19.22
C CYS A 103 -8.02 -13.71 18.26
N SER A 104 -8.49 -13.73 17.01
CA SER A 104 -8.14 -12.67 16.04
C SER A 104 -8.73 -11.32 16.42
N LEU A 105 -10.00 -11.27 16.82
CA LEU A 105 -10.69 -10.02 17.20
C LEU A 105 -10.02 -9.34 18.39
N LEU A 106 -9.70 -10.09 19.44
CA LEU A 106 -9.05 -9.53 20.63
C LEU A 106 -7.58 -9.19 20.40
N ALA A 107 -6.89 -9.91 19.48
CA ALA A 107 -5.55 -9.52 19.08
C ALA A 107 -5.55 -8.12 18.43
N GLU A 108 -6.46 -7.88 17.48
CA GLU A 108 -6.62 -6.55 16.87
C GLU A 108 -7.00 -5.48 17.90
N ALA A 109 -7.94 -5.77 18.82
CA ALA A 109 -8.34 -4.86 19.88
C ALA A 109 -7.20 -4.51 20.85
N ARG A 110 -6.24 -5.43 21.03
CA ARG A 110 -5.04 -5.25 21.86
C ARG A 110 -3.88 -4.58 21.10
N GLY A 111 -4.07 -4.24 19.81
CA GLY A 111 -3.03 -3.67 18.96
C GLY A 111 -1.94 -4.67 18.53
N HIS A 112 -2.21 -5.97 18.63
CA HIS A 112 -1.33 -7.01 18.14
C HIS A 112 -1.52 -7.24 16.64
N SER A 113 -0.45 -7.52 15.91
CA SER A 113 -0.56 -8.04 14.54
C SER A 113 -1.01 -9.50 14.58
N VAL A 114 -2.05 -9.85 13.84
CA VAL A 114 -2.59 -11.22 13.87
C VAL A 114 -2.80 -11.80 12.48
N ILE A 115 -2.56 -13.10 12.35
CA ILE A 115 -2.86 -13.87 11.16
C ILE A 115 -3.65 -15.14 11.56
N PRO A 116 -4.85 -15.38 10.95
CA PRO A 116 -5.59 -14.48 10.06
C PRO A 116 -6.19 -13.27 10.80
N SER A 117 -6.30 -12.15 10.11
CA SER A 117 -7.04 -10.99 10.60
C SER A 117 -8.55 -11.23 10.58
N VAL A 118 -9.33 -10.46 11.36
CA VAL A 118 -10.81 -10.54 11.33
C VAL A 118 -11.34 -10.24 9.93
N LYS A 119 -10.71 -9.31 9.21
CA LYS A 119 -11.04 -9.02 7.82
C LYS A 119 -10.86 -10.24 6.93
N ALA A 120 -9.69 -10.89 6.96
CA ALA A 120 -9.41 -12.08 6.15
C ALA A 120 -10.39 -13.22 6.47
N ILE A 121 -10.73 -13.42 7.75
CA ILE A 121 -11.74 -14.40 8.18
C ILE A 121 -13.11 -14.10 7.55
N ASN A 122 -13.56 -12.85 7.61
CA ASN A 122 -14.86 -12.45 7.08
C ASN A 122 -14.89 -12.54 5.55
N ASP A 123 -13.83 -12.12 4.86
CA ASP A 123 -13.72 -12.19 3.40
C ASP A 123 -13.77 -13.65 2.92
N LEU A 124 -13.13 -14.59 3.63
CA LEU A 124 -13.17 -16.03 3.34
C LEU A 124 -14.51 -16.70 3.70
N SER A 125 -15.32 -16.08 4.55
CA SER A 125 -16.56 -16.69 5.04
C SER A 125 -17.67 -16.76 3.99
N LYS A 126 -17.58 -16.00 2.89
CA LYS A 126 -18.60 -15.89 1.84
C LYS A 126 -17.95 -15.98 0.45
N SER A 127 -18.34 -16.99 -0.33
CA SER A 127 -17.80 -17.21 -1.68
C SER A 127 -17.97 -16.00 -2.60
N THR A 128 -19.09 -15.30 -2.51
CA THR A 128 -19.35 -14.08 -3.30
C THR A 128 -18.33 -12.98 -3.04
N LEU A 129 -17.76 -12.88 -1.83
CA LEU A 129 -16.76 -11.85 -1.51
C LEU A 129 -15.39 -12.23 -2.06
N TYR A 130 -14.93 -13.46 -1.86
CA TYR A 130 -13.60 -13.82 -2.34
C TYR A 130 -13.55 -14.00 -3.86
N ASN A 131 -14.64 -14.37 -4.53
CA ASN A 131 -14.70 -14.47 -5.99
C ASN A 131 -14.40 -13.11 -6.64
N LEU A 132 -14.98 -12.01 -6.14
CA LEU A 132 -14.68 -10.66 -6.62
C LEU A 132 -13.21 -10.29 -6.44
N LEU A 133 -12.60 -10.71 -5.31
CA LEU A 133 -11.21 -10.41 -5.01
C LEU A 133 -10.22 -11.28 -5.80
N THR A 134 -10.66 -12.43 -6.32
CA THR A 134 -9.82 -13.38 -7.06
C THR A 134 -9.89 -13.21 -8.58
N GLU A 135 -10.73 -12.33 -9.11
CA GLU A 135 -10.80 -12.04 -10.56
C GLU A 135 -9.43 -11.67 -11.14
N ASP A 136 -8.61 -10.91 -10.40
CA ASP A 136 -7.27 -10.54 -10.80
C ASP A 136 -6.29 -11.73 -10.90
N LEU A 137 -6.63 -12.89 -10.34
CA LEU A 137 -5.79 -14.09 -10.36
C LEU A 137 -5.97 -14.92 -11.64
N ASP A 138 -6.99 -14.62 -12.46
CA ASP A 138 -7.35 -15.41 -13.64
C ASP A 138 -6.15 -15.67 -14.57
N LEU A 139 -5.40 -14.62 -14.90
CA LEU A 139 -4.21 -14.75 -15.76
C LEU A 139 -3.14 -15.67 -15.16
N ALA A 140 -2.92 -15.60 -13.84
CA ALA A 140 -1.95 -16.45 -13.16
C ALA A 140 -2.41 -17.90 -13.12
N ILE A 141 -3.72 -18.13 -12.92
CA ILE A 141 -4.34 -19.44 -12.91
C ILE A 141 -4.23 -20.10 -14.29
N GLN A 142 -4.66 -19.39 -15.37
CA GLN A 142 -4.57 -19.93 -16.73
C GLN A 142 -3.11 -20.22 -17.12
N LYS A 143 -2.15 -19.40 -16.68
CA LYS A 143 -0.73 -19.66 -16.92
C LYS A 143 -0.23 -20.90 -16.17
N ALA A 144 -0.66 -21.11 -14.92
CA ALA A 144 -0.25 -22.22 -14.09
C ALA A 144 -0.81 -23.57 -14.61
N PHE A 145 -2.00 -23.56 -15.19
CA PHE A 145 -2.64 -24.74 -15.76
C PHE A 145 -2.44 -24.89 -17.28
N LYS A 146 -1.55 -24.12 -17.89
CA LYS A 146 -1.27 -24.18 -19.32
C LYS A 146 -0.81 -25.58 -19.75
N GLY A 147 -1.55 -26.19 -20.69
CA GLY A 147 -1.24 -27.51 -21.21
C GLY A 147 -1.80 -28.68 -20.39
N GLN A 148 -2.54 -28.40 -19.32
CA GLN A 148 -3.30 -29.45 -18.62
C GLN A 148 -4.65 -29.64 -19.30
N THR A 149 -5.00 -30.91 -19.55
CA THR A 149 -6.34 -31.27 -20.04
C THR A 149 -7.35 -31.08 -18.90
N PRO A 150 -8.59 -30.68 -19.21
CA PRO A 150 -9.67 -30.65 -18.23
C PRO A 150 -9.77 -32.00 -17.52
N SER A 151 -9.72 -31.99 -16.21
CA SER A 151 -9.77 -33.18 -15.35
C SER A 151 -10.68 -32.91 -14.16
N ASP A 152 -10.77 -33.86 -13.26
CA ASP A 152 -11.45 -33.71 -11.97
C ASP A 152 -10.93 -32.49 -11.20
N PRO A 153 -11.71 -31.95 -10.26
CA PRO A 153 -11.32 -30.83 -9.42
C PRO A 153 -9.95 -31.05 -8.78
N ILE A 154 -9.15 -30.00 -8.74
CA ILE A 154 -7.80 -30.05 -8.18
C ILE A 154 -7.79 -29.30 -6.86
N SER A 155 -7.56 -30.03 -5.75
CA SER A 155 -7.38 -29.45 -4.43
C SER A 155 -5.90 -29.20 -4.13
N VAL A 156 -5.61 -28.07 -3.53
CA VAL A 156 -4.26 -27.65 -3.14
C VAL A 156 -4.27 -27.08 -1.74
N THR A 157 -3.34 -27.53 -0.89
CA THR A 157 -3.11 -26.92 0.41
C THR A 157 -2.03 -25.86 0.30
N VAL A 158 -2.30 -24.69 0.89
CA VAL A 158 -1.38 -23.55 0.92
C VAL A 158 -1.01 -23.24 2.37
N PHE A 159 0.28 -23.28 2.68
CA PHE A 159 0.87 -22.96 3.98
C PHE A 159 1.63 -21.63 3.91
N PHE A 160 1.14 -20.57 4.53
CA PHE A 160 1.77 -19.24 4.49
C PHE A 160 2.17 -18.80 3.07
N GLY A 161 1.33 -19.10 2.07
CA GLY A 161 1.58 -18.80 0.66
C GLY A 161 2.49 -19.79 -0.07
N ARG A 162 2.84 -20.92 0.55
CA ARG A 162 3.59 -22.02 -0.04
C ARG A 162 2.69 -23.19 -0.39
N THR A 163 3.01 -23.89 -1.47
CA THR A 163 2.30 -25.09 -1.91
C THR A 163 3.27 -26.11 -2.49
N GLU A 164 2.87 -27.39 -2.52
CA GLU A 164 3.66 -28.47 -3.13
C GLU A 164 3.75 -28.38 -4.65
N LYS A 165 2.69 -27.88 -5.28
CA LYS A 165 2.61 -27.80 -6.74
C LYS A 165 3.38 -26.57 -7.21
N GLU A 166 4.63 -26.76 -7.65
CA GLU A 166 5.53 -25.71 -8.07
C GLU A 166 4.89 -24.75 -9.10
N GLN A 167 4.12 -25.30 -10.05
CA GLN A 167 3.40 -24.52 -11.05
C GLN A 167 2.34 -23.59 -10.45
N LEU A 168 1.80 -23.93 -9.27
CA LEU A 168 0.79 -23.11 -8.56
C LEU A 168 1.39 -22.20 -7.49
N GLN A 169 2.72 -22.21 -7.31
CA GLN A 169 3.38 -21.43 -6.27
C GLN A 169 3.08 -19.93 -6.35
N GLU A 170 3.05 -19.35 -7.55
CA GLU A 170 2.74 -17.94 -7.73
C GLU A 170 1.26 -17.64 -7.40
N VAL A 171 0.35 -18.54 -7.80
CA VAL A 171 -1.09 -18.44 -7.47
C VAL A 171 -1.30 -18.57 -5.96
N ALA A 172 -0.66 -19.56 -5.31
CA ALA A 172 -0.72 -19.76 -3.87
C ALA A 172 -0.23 -18.54 -3.08
N ARG A 173 0.86 -17.92 -3.54
CA ARG A 173 1.39 -16.69 -2.95
C ARG A 173 0.40 -15.54 -3.10
N GLN A 174 -0.21 -15.35 -4.26
CA GLN A 174 -1.18 -14.28 -4.51
C GLN A 174 -2.48 -14.49 -3.71
N ILE A 175 -2.95 -15.74 -3.56
CA ILE A 175 -4.09 -16.07 -2.69
C ILE A 175 -3.77 -15.72 -1.23
N PHE A 176 -2.58 -16.07 -0.74
CA PHE A 176 -2.14 -15.72 0.61
C PHE A 176 -2.00 -14.20 0.80
N ASP A 177 -1.55 -13.47 -0.21
CA ASP A 177 -1.46 -12.01 -0.16
C ASP A 177 -2.85 -11.35 -0.06
N LEU A 178 -3.88 -11.93 -0.70
CA LEU A 178 -5.27 -11.48 -0.60
C LEU A 178 -5.92 -11.89 0.72
N PHE A 179 -5.68 -13.12 1.14
CA PHE A 179 -6.27 -13.74 2.34
C PHE A 179 -5.17 -14.30 3.24
N PRO A 180 -4.47 -13.45 4.00
CA PRO A 180 -3.43 -13.92 4.91
C PRO A 180 -4.01 -14.89 5.95
N CYS A 181 -3.84 -16.19 5.72
CA CYS A 181 -4.25 -17.24 6.63
C CYS A 181 -3.18 -18.34 6.63
N PRO A 182 -2.80 -18.88 7.81
CA PRO A 182 -1.71 -19.87 7.93
C PRO A 182 -1.89 -21.10 7.06
N ILE A 183 -3.13 -21.62 6.99
CA ILE A 183 -3.49 -22.82 6.24
C ILE A 183 -4.74 -22.54 5.42
N LEU A 184 -4.63 -22.69 4.10
CA LEU A 184 -5.76 -22.57 3.17
C LEU A 184 -5.87 -23.83 2.32
N HIS A 185 -7.08 -24.31 2.12
CA HIS A 185 -7.43 -25.30 1.12
C HIS A 185 -8.10 -24.63 -0.04
N VAL A 186 -7.55 -24.77 -1.24
CA VAL A 186 -8.01 -24.14 -2.46
C VAL A 186 -8.40 -25.22 -3.47
N ASP A 187 -9.63 -25.18 -3.91
CA ASP A 187 -10.15 -26.09 -4.94
C ASP A 187 -10.29 -25.35 -6.27
N PHE A 188 -9.74 -25.93 -7.31
CA PHE A 188 -9.86 -25.43 -8.68
C PHE A 188 -10.73 -26.37 -9.48
N GLU A 189 -11.62 -25.81 -10.29
CA GLU A 189 -12.50 -26.52 -11.20
C GLU A 189 -12.37 -25.97 -12.62
N TRP A 190 -12.69 -26.83 -13.60
CA TRP A 190 -12.75 -26.46 -15.00
C TRP A 190 -14.21 -26.19 -15.42
N ASP A 191 -14.49 -24.92 -15.74
CA ASP A 191 -15.70 -24.51 -16.46
C ASP A 191 -15.28 -23.56 -17.61
N LYS A 192 -15.07 -24.14 -18.82
CA LYS A 192 -14.51 -23.41 -19.99
C LYS A 192 -13.08 -22.89 -19.79
N LYS A 193 -12.68 -22.59 -18.57
CA LYS A 193 -11.34 -22.23 -18.09
C LYS A 193 -11.16 -22.75 -16.67
N TRP A 194 -9.92 -22.76 -16.17
CA TRP A 194 -9.65 -23.09 -14.77
C TRP A 194 -10.03 -21.92 -13.86
N GLU A 195 -10.85 -22.18 -12.86
CA GLU A 195 -11.30 -21.18 -11.89
C GLU A 195 -11.16 -21.68 -10.46
N ILE A 196 -11.09 -20.75 -9.51
CA ILE A 196 -11.16 -21.09 -8.08
C ILE A 196 -12.61 -21.40 -7.75
N HIS A 197 -12.90 -22.64 -7.40
CA HIS A 197 -14.20 -23.09 -6.93
C HIS A 197 -14.42 -22.75 -5.46
N SER A 198 -13.41 -23.02 -4.59
CA SER A 198 -13.51 -22.72 -3.17
C SER A 198 -12.16 -22.36 -2.55
N ILE A 199 -12.20 -21.48 -1.55
CA ILE A 199 -11.08 -21.21 -0.64
C ILE A 199 -11.60 -21.41 0.78
N ARG A 200 -10.97 -22.31 1.52
CA ARG A 200 -11.36 -22.65 2.91
C ARG A 200 -10.16 -22.58 3.83
N THR A 201 -10.38 -22.13 5.06
CA THR A 201 -9.35 -22.16 6.10
C THR A 201 -9.15 -23.59 6.60
N GLY A 202 -7.91 -23.99 6.80
CA GLY A 202 -7.53 -25.28 7.41
C GLY A 202 -7.09 -25.16 8.87
N GLY A 203 -6.99 -26.29 9.54
CA GLY A 203 -6.46 -26.40 10.90
C GLY A 203 -5.38 -27.50 10.98
N LEU A 204 -4.46 -27.39 11.96
CA LEU A 204 -3.37 -28.35 12.15
C LEU A 204 -3.86 -29.80 12.30
N ASN A 205 -5.01 -29.98 12.95
CA ASN A 205 -5.57 -31.31 13.23
C ASN A 205 -6.04 -32.07 11.97
N SER A 206 -6.07 -31.42 10.80
CA SER A 206 -6.48 -32.04 9.54
C SER A 206 -5.31 -32.35 8.61
N LEU A 207 -4.08 -32.07 9.02
CA LEU A 207 -2.88 -32.31 8.22
C LEU A 207 -2.45 -33.75 8.33
N SER A 208 -2.00 -34.32 7.22
CA SER A 208 -1.25 -35.57 7.17
C SER A 208 0.20 -35.34 7.63
N GLU A 209 0.92 -36.39 8.01
CA GLU A 209 2.33 -36.30 8.44
C GLU A 209 3.21 -35.58 7.39
N ALA A 210 3.00 -35.88 6.11
CA ALA A 210 3.72 -35.22 5.03
C ALA A 210 3.36 -33.72 4.86
N GLU A 211 2.15 -33.33 5.21
CA GLU A 211 1.72 -31.93 5.21
C GLU A 211 2.21 -31.17 6.44
N GLU A 212 2.37 -31.84 7.58
CA GLU A 212 2.96 -31.27 8.79
C GLU A 212 4.41 -30.80 8.55
N ASP A 213 5.23 -31.61 7.87
CA ASP A 213 6.61 -31.22 7.51
C ASP A 213 6.66 -29.98 6.63
N LYS A 214 5.73 -29.90 5.69
CA LYS A 214 5.63 -28.73 4.78
C LYS A 214 5.12 -27.49 5.50
N PHE A 215 4.15 -27.68 6.40
CA PHE A 215 3.69 -26.62 7.27
C PHE A 215 4.84 -26.09 8.15
N ALA A 216 5.64 -27.00 8.74
CA ALA A 216 6.80 -26.65 9.56
C ALA A 216 7.81 -25.81 8.76
N ALA A 217 8.16 -26.26 7.55
CA ALA A 217 9.07 -25.53 6.67
C ALA A 217 8.53 -24.16 6.26
N ALA A 218 7.23 -24.08 5.95
CA ALA A 218 6.58 -22.81 5.60
C ALA A 218 6.48 -21.86 6.79
N LEU A 219 6.21 -22.38 7.99
CA LEU A 219 6.20 -21.62 9.23
C LEU A 219 7.61 -21.08 9.56
N ASP A 220 8.63 -21.92 9.43
CA ASP A 220 10.03 -21.52 9.65
C ASP A 220 10.44 -20.43 8.66
N GLU A 221 10.11 -20.57 7.39
CA GLU A 221 10.37 -19.54 6.40
C GLU A 221 9.59 -18.24 6.70
N TYR A 222 8.31 -18.35 7.06
CA TYR A 222 7.47 -17.21 7.43
C TYR A 222 7.98 -16.53 8.71
N SER A 223 8.38 -17.33 9.71
CA SER A 223 8.98 -16.87 10.96
C SER A 223 10.45 -16.47 10.77
N GLY A 224 11.22 -17.24 10.03
CA GLY A 224 12.65 -17.04 9.77
C GLY A 224 12.95 -15.78 8.94
N LYS A 225 12.01 -15.29 8.13
CA LYS A 225 12.07 -13.95 7.55
C LYS A 225 12.06 -12.85 8.63
N ILE A 226 11.48 -13.15 9.78
CA ILE A 226 11.49 -12.31 10.99
C ILE A 226 12.77 -12.57 11.83
N TRP A 227 13.37 -13.77 11.74
CA TRP A 227 14.46 -14.27 12.61
C TRP A 227 15.86 -14.21 12.01
N ARG A 228 16.07 -13.75 10.76
CA ARG A 228 17.43 -13.62 10.26
C ARG A 228 18.20 -12.69 11.19
N LYS A 229 19.14 -13.29 11.97
CA LYS A 229 20.11 -12.52 12.77
C LYS A 229 20.71 -11.44 11.90
N PRO A 230 20.45 -10.15 12.14
CA PRO A 230 21.18 -9.11 11.45
C PRO A 230 22.64 -9.25 11.88
N LYS A 231 23.57 -9.26 10.94
CA LYS A 231 24.93 -8.81 11.24
C LYS A 231 24.77 -7.52 12.04
N ALA A 232 25.57 -7.31 13.09
CA ALA A 232 25.50 -6.16 13.98
C ALA A 232 25.38 -4.84 13.19
N LYS A 233 24.16 -4.48 12.79
CA LYS A 233 23.83 -3.23 12.10
C LYS A 233 23.47 -2.22 13.18
N LYS A 234 23.82 -0.96 12.95
CA LYS A 234 23.34 0.16 13.76
C LYS A 234 21.83 -0.01 13.98
N LYS A 235 21.38 0.05 15.23
CA LYS A 235 19.96 -0.08 15.58
C LYS A 235 19.28 1.22 15.17
N TYR A 236 18.34 1.14 14.25
CA TYR A 236 17.49 2.26 13.82
C TYR A 236 16.19 2.25 14.62
N ARG A 237 15.61 3.42 14.80
CA ARG A 237 14.36 3.60 15.56
C ARG A 237 13.14 3.11 14.77
N TYR A 238 13.16 3.29 13.44
CA TYR A 238 12.08 2.92 12.51
C TYR A 238 12.62 2.29 11.24
N ASP A 239 11.78 1.47 10.60
CA ASP A 239 12.05 0.83 9.32
C ASP A 239 11.10 1.39 8.25
N LEU A 240 11.64 2.00 7.18
CA LEU A 240 10.92 2.55 6.05
C LEU A 240 11.23 1.77 4.79
N ALA A 241 10.21 1.17 4.18
CA ALA A 241 10.31 0.59 2.83
C ALA A 241 10.11 1.66 1.76
N ILE A 242 10.97 1.71 0.75
CA ILE A 242 10.74 2.48 -0.47
C ILE A 242 10.47 1.50 -1.62
N LEU A 243 9.23 1.49 -2.11
CA LEU A 243 8.87 0.69 -3.28
C LEU A 243 9.40 1.36 -4.55
N HIS A 244 10.20 0.64 -5.31
CA HIS A 244 10.72 1.12 -6.58
C HIS A 244 10.84 0.01 -7.63
N ASN A 245 10.83 0.39 -8.91
CA ASN A 245 11.09 -0.52 -10.02
C ASN A 245 12.39 -0.10 -10.72
N PRO A 246 13.48 -0.88 -10.61
CA PRO A 246 14.76 -0.54 -11.23
C PRO A 246 14.73 -0.54 -12.76
N LEU A 247 13.66 -1.11 -13.38
CA LEU A 247 13.48 -1.20 -14.83
C LEU A 247 12.50 -0.16 -15.37
N GLU A 248 11.94 0.69 -14.54
CA GLU A 248 11.01 1.73 -14.96
C GLU A 248 11.75 2.78 -15.80
N ALA A 249 11.17 3.10 -16.96
CA ALA A 249 11.81 4.02 -17.90
C ALA A 249 11.82 5.48 -17.42
N MET A 250 10.79 5.86 -16.65
CA MET A 250 10.60 7.21 -16.11
C MET A 250 10.13 7.10 -14.64
N PRO A 251 11.02 6.66 -13.74
CA PRO A 251 10.66 6.50 -12.34
C PRO A 251 10.44 7.88 -11.67
N PRO A 252 9.60 7.96 -10.64
CA PRO A 252 9.39 9.21 -9.89
C PRO A 252 10.63 9.68 -9.12
N SER A 253 11.65 8.84 -8.96
CA SER A 253 12.94 9.21 -8.39
C SER A 253 14.09 8.50 -9.10
N ASP A 254 15.11 9.26 -9.46
CA ASP A 254 16.35 8.71 -9.99
C ASP A 254 17.14 7.95 -8.90
N LYS A 255 18.16 7.18 -9.32
CA LYS A 255 18.99 6.38 -8.41
C LYS A 255 19.70 7.22 -7.35
N ARG A 256 20.04 8.46 -7.65
CA ARG A 256 20.73 9.37 -6.72
C ARG A 256 19.78 9.90 -5.69
N ALA A 257 18.55 10.27 -6.06
CA ALA A 257 17.50 10.65 -5.16
C ALA A 257 17.16 9.51 -4.18
N LEU A 258 17.01 8.26 -4.66
CA LEU A 258 16.82 7.10 -3.80
C LEU A 258 17.98 6.92 -2.80
N SER A 259 19.24 7.10 -3.27
CA SER A 259 20.41 7.08 -2.38
C SER A 259 20.38 8.21 -1.33
N ASN A 260 19.87 9.39 -1.70
CA ASN A 260 19.73 10.51 -0.77
C ASN A 260 18.65 10.26 0.29
N PHE A 261 17.52 9.63 -0.05
CA PHE A 261 16.53 9.17 0.94
C PHE A 261 17.14 8.18 1.94
N ILE A 262 17.97 7.24 1.47
CA ILE A 262 18.69 6.30 2.37
C ILE A 262 19.65 7.06 3.29
N LYS A 263 20.36 8.08 2.78
CA LYS A 263 21.27 8.90 3.60
C LYS A 263 20.52 9.73 4.64
N ALA A 264 19.42 10.37 4.23
CA ALA A 264 18.56 11.14 5.14
C ALA A 264 17.98 10.24 6.24
N GLY A 265 17.51 9.04 5.89
CA GLY A 265 17.06 8.05 6.86
C GLY A 265 18.12 7.73 7.92
N LYS A 266 19.36 7.44 7.47
CA LYS A 266 20.48 7.16 8.38
C LYS A 266 20.77 8.31 9.35
N GLN A 267 20.57 9.55 8.94
CA GLN A 267 20.79 10.74 9.77
C GLN A 267 19.66 10.95 10.78
N LEU A 268 18.44 10.50 10.45
CA LEU A 268 17.25 10.61 11.28
C LEU A 268 16.89 9.34 12.05
N ASP A 269 17.83 8.41 12.15
CA ASP A 269 17.68 7.13 12.84
C ASP A 269 16.54 6.25 12.27
N VAL A 270 16.35 6.32 10.95
CA VAL A 270 15.42 5.50 10.17
C VAL A 270 16.19 4.59 9.23
N GLN A 271 15.96 3.29 9.29
CA GLN A 271 16.47 2.35 8.30
C GLN A 271 15.58 2.44 7.04
N VAL A 272 16.16 2.87 5.94
CA VAL A 272 15.48 2.92 4.65
C VAL A 272 15.94 1.74 3.79
N GLU A 273 14.99 0.94 3.32
CA GLU A 273 15.25 -0.21 2.46
C GLU A 273 14.48 -0.05 1.14
N LEU A 274 15.18 -0.32 0.03
CA LEU A 274 14.54 -0.36 -1.29
C LEU A 274 13.91 -1.74 -1.48
N ILE A 275 12.62 -1.76 -1.78
CA ILE A 275 11.86 -2.98 -2.05
C ILE A 275 11.25 -2.94 -3.45
N GLU A 276 10.99 -4.13 -4.00
CA GLU A 276 10.38 -4.31 -5.31
C GLU A 276 9.01 -5.00 -5.18
N LYS A 277 8.27 -5.09 -6.28
CA LYS A 277 6.97 -5.79 -6.36
C LYS A 277 6.99 -7.19 -5.71
N LYS A 278 8.10 -7.94 -5.84
CA LYS A 278 8.25 -9.29 -5.26
C LYS A 278 8.26 -9.31 -3.73
N ASP A 279 8.53 -8.16 -3.09
CA ASP A 279 8.65 -8.03 -1.64
C ASP A 279 7.32 -7.70 -0.95
N PHE A 280 6.18 -7.82 -1.66
CA PHE A 280 4.85 -7.50 -1.15
C PHE A 280 4.52 -8.18 0.18
N SER A 281 4.92 -9.45 0.36
CA SER A 281 4.70 -10.21 1.59
C SER A 281 5.48 -9.67 2.80
N LYS A 282 6.62 -9.00 2.56
CA LYS A 282 7.47 -8.43 3.62
C LYS A 282 6.97 -7.08 4.15
N LEU A 283 5.93 -6.52 3.55
CA LEU A 283 5.49 -5.16 3.87
C LEU A 283 5.15 -4.98 5.35
N ALA A 284 4.62 -6.01 6.01
CA ALA A 284 4.33 -6.00 7.44
C ALA A 284 5.58 -5.89 8.35
N GLU A 285 6.79 -6.03 7.81
CA GLU A 285 8.05 -5.92 8.56
C GLU A 285 8.47 -4.45 8.80
N TYR A 286 7.83 -3.50 8.11
CA TYR A 286 8.18 -2.08 8.14
C TYR A 286 7.19 -1.26 8.99
N ASP A 287 7.63 -0.05 9.39
CA ASP A 287 6.79 0.96 10.05
C ASP A 287 6.07 1.84 9.03
N ALA A 288 6.65 1.98 7.85
CA ALA A 288 6.12 2.86 6.81
C ALA A 288 6.48 2.36 5.39
N LEU A 289 5.66 2.81 4.43
CA LEU A 289 5.86 2.61 3.00
C LEU A 289 5.93 3.96 2.28
N PHE A 290 6.96 4.15 1.47
CA PHE A 290 7.06 5.25 0.51
C PHE A 290 7.03 4.68 -0.92
N ILE A 291 6.06 5.09 -1.72
CA ILE A 291 5.93 4.63 -3.11
C ILE A 291 6.75 5.56 -4.01
N ARG A 292 7.75 4.99 -4.70
CA ARG A 292 8.58 5.69 -5.71
C ARG A 292 8.63 4.90 -7.02
N GLU A 293 7.46 4.46 -7.44
CA GLU A 293 7.14 3.81 -8.70
C GLU A 293 5.83 4.38 -9.22
N THR A 294 5.66 4.55 -10.54
CA THR A 294 4.45 5.14 -11.12
C THR A 294 3.19 4.46 -10.59
N THR A 295 2.30 5.25 -10.02
CA THR A 295 1.05 4.81 -9.42
C THR A 295 -0.03 4.62 -10.47
N SER A 296 -0.88 3.63 -10.27
CA SER A 296 -2.09 3.39 -11.05
C SER A 296 -3.05 2.49 -10.28
N LEU A 297 -4.36 2.69 -10.43
CA LEU A 297 -5.39 1.86 -9.79
C LEU A 297 -5.34 0.40 -10.23
N THR A 298 -4.86 0.14 -11.45
CA THR A 298 -4.80 -1.20 -12.04
C THR A 298 -3.47 -1.91 -11.81
N ASN A 299 -2.51 -1.27 -11.09
CA ASN A 299 -1.20 -1.82 -10.91
C ASN A 299 -0.94 -2.21 -9.44
N HIS A 300 0.20 -2.87 -9.19
CA HIS A 300 0.57 -3.34 -7.84
C HIS A 300 0.81 -2.20 -6.85
N THR A 301 1.16 -0.98 -7.28
CA THR A 301 1.40 0.17 -6.41
C THR A 301 0.18 0.50 -5.56
N TYR A 302 -1.01 0.50 -6.14
CA TYR A 302 -2.26 0.68 -5.40
C TYR A 302 -2.51 -0.44 -4.38
N ARG A 303 -2.18 -1.70 -4.74
CA ARG A 303 -2.28 -2.84 -3.81
C ARG A 303 -1.29 -2.72 -2.65
N PHE A 304 -0.08 -2.22 -2.90
CA PHE A 304 0.90 -1.93 -1.84
C PHE A 304 0.36 -0.87 -0.87
N ALA A 305 -0.20 0.23 -1.37
CA ALA A 305 -0.83 1.25 -0.53
C ALA A 305 -1.96 0.66 0.33
N LYS A 306 -2.88 -0.10 -0.29
CA LYS A 306 -3.99 -0.76 0.43
C LYS A 306 -3.50 -1.74 1.50
N LYS A 307 -2.45 -2.53 1.20
CA LYS A 307 -1.88 -3.45 2.19
C LYS A 307 -1.20 -2.70 3.33
N ALA A 308 -0.40 -1.67 3.02
CA ALA A 308 0.24 -0.85 4.04
C ALA A 308 -0.78 -0.26 5.02
N GLU A 309 -1.88 0.31 4.50
CA GLU A 309 -2.98 0.83 5.31
C GLU A 309 -3.64 -0.27 6.17
N ALA A 310 -3.89 -1.46 5.60
CA ALA A 310 -4.49 -2.58 6.31
C ALA A 310 -3.58 -3.14 7.43
N GLU A 311 -2.26 -3.11 7.22
CA GLU A 311 -1.25 -3.51 8.23
C GLU A 311 -0.92 -2.37 9.22
N GLY A 312 -1.58 -1.22 9.10
CA GLY A 312 -1.37 -0.08 9.98
C GLY A 312 -0.08 0.71 9.74
N LEU A 313 0.60 0.52 8.60
CA LEU A 313 1.78 1.29 8.25
C LEU A 313 1.42 2.73 7.91
N VAL A 314 2.37 3.64 8.09
CA VAL A 314 2.30 4.96 7.46
C VAL A 314 2.60 4.80 5.97
N CYS A 315 1.72 5.27 5.10
CA CYS A 315 1.90 5.18 3.65
C CYS A 315 1.89 6.56 3.00
N ILE A 316 2.87 6.83 2.17
CA ILE A 316 2.92 7.93 1.22
C ILE A 316 3.31 7.32 -0.15
N ASP A 317 2.48 7.38 -1.19
CA ASP A 317 1.15 7.96 -1.18
C ASP A 317 0.11 6.93 -0.71
N ASP A 318 -0.90 7.42 -0.03
CA ASP A 318 -2.01 6.59 0.44
C ASP A 318 -2.98 6.23 -0.71
N SER A 319 -3.78 5.18 -0.50
CA SER A 319 -4.68 4.68 -1.55
C SER A 319 -5.74 5.68 -1.99
N ILE A 320 -6.18 6.58 -1.12
CA ILE A 320 -7.16 7.61 -1.43
C ILE A 320 -6.53 8.71 -2.29
N SER A 321 -5.30 9.11 -1.99
CA SER A 321 -4.54 10.06 -2.80
C SER A 321 -4.31 9.54 -4.22
N ILE A 322 -3.89 8.26 -4.36
CA ILE A 322 -3.73 7.61 -5.66
C ILE A 322 -5.06 7.65 -6.44
N LEU A 323 -6.17 7.26 -5.82
CA LEU A 323 -7.49 7.22 -6.46
C LEU A 323 -7.94 8.61 -6.93
N ARG A 324 -7.75 9.63 -6.10
CA ARG A 324 -8.19 11.00 -6.41
C ARG A 324 -7.34 11.68 -7.47
N CYS A 325 -6.02 11.53 -7.39
CA CYS A 325 -5.10 12.17 -8.33
C CYS A 325 -5.14 11.53 -9.72
N THR A 326 -5.35 10.22 -9.80
CA THR A 326 -5.42 9.51 -11.09
C THR A 326 -6.59 9.99 -11.96
N ASN A 327 -7.68 10.45 -11.36
CA ASN A 327 -8.91 10.76 -12.09
C ASN A 327 -9.10 12.26 -12.35
N LYS A 328 -8.87 12.69 -13.59
CA LYS A 328 -8.98 14.10 -14.01
C LYS A 328 -10.41 14.66 -13.92
N ILE A 329 -11.45 13.81 -14.00
CA ILE A 329 -12.85 14.24 -13.81
C ILE A 329 -13.09 14.58 -12.34
N TYR A 330 -12.56 13.76 -11.41
CA TYR A 330 -12.60 14.08 -9.98
C TYR A 330 -11.95 15.44 -9.72
N LEU A 331 -10.75 15.66 -10.28
CA LEU A 331 -10.05 16.93 -10.14
C LEU A 331 -10.91 18.11 -10.65
N GLN A 332 -11.52 18.01 -11.83
CA GLN A 332 -12.33 19.11 -12.39
C GLN A 332 -13.53 19.44 -11.51
N ASN A 333 -14.23 18.42 -10.99
CA ASN A 333 -15.32 18.66 -10.05
C ASN A 333 -14.84 19.30 -8.75
N LEU A 334 -13.69 18.85 -8.23
CA LEU A 334 -13.09 19.44 -7.03
C LEU A 334 -12.74 20.91 -7.23
N LEU A 335 -12.10 21.24 -8.35
CA LEU A 335 -11.74 22.61 -8.71
C LEU A 335 -12.98 23.52 -8.80
N HIS A 336 -14.01 23.06 -9.50
CA HIS A 336 -15.27 23.78 -9.66
C HIS A 336 -15.96 24.03 -8.32
N SER A 337 -16.15 22.97 -7.53
CA SER A 337 -16.85 23.04 -6.23
C SER A 337 -16.13 23.92 -5.20
N ASN A 338 -14.81 24.06 -5.31
CA ASN A 338 -13.99 24.88 -4.40
C ASN A 338 -13.58 26.23 -4.98
N HIS A 339 -14.12 26.62 -6.13
CA HIS A 339 -13.78 27.87 -6.82
C HIS A 339 -12.26 28.05 -6.97
N ILE A 340 -11.57 27.00 -7.44
CA ILE A 340 -10.15 27.04 -7.77
C ILE A 340 -10.01 27.24 -9.27
N SER A 341 -9.23 28.22 -9.67
CA SER A 341 -9.07 28.59 -11.08
C SER A 341 -8.39 27.48 -11.88
N SER A 342 -8.98 27.11 -13.00
CA SER A 342 -8.44 26.20 -14.01
C SER A 342 -8.79 26.74 -15.40
N PRO A 343 -8.15 26.26 -16.47
CA PRO A 343 -8.62 26.52 -17.82
C PRO A 343 -10.08 26.06 -18.00
N LYS A 344 -10.84 26.72 -18.88
CA LYS A 344 -12.23 26.35 -19.14
C LYS A 344 -12.30 24.88 -19.55
N THR A 345 -13.09 24.10 -18.83
CA THR A 345 -13.10 22.63 -18.95
C THR A 345 -14.52 22.10 -18.86
N LEU A 346 -14.87 21.19 -19.76
CA LEU A 346 -16.12 20.45 -19.77
C LEU A 346 -15.86 18.94 -19.70
N VAL A 347 -16.71 18.23 -18.99
CA VAL A 347 -16.78 16.77 -19.02
C VAL A 347 -17.83 16.39 -20.05
N ILE A 348 -17.45 15.62 -21.05
CA ILE A 348 -18.30 15.26 -22.18
C ILE A 348 -18.46 13.74 -22.31
N GLY A 349 -19.66 13.29 -22.63
CA GLY A 349 -19.97 11.95 -23.08
C GLY A 349 -20.08 11.85 -24.60
N ASN A 350 -20.43 10.66 -25.11
CA ASN A 350 -20.51 10.37 -26.54
C ASN A 350 -21.84 10.85 -27.18
N ALA A 351 -22.48 11.90 -26.66
CA ALA A 351 -23.69 12.45 -27.24
C ALA A 351 -23.36 13.64 -28.18
N PRO A 352 -23.93 13.67 -29.42
CA PRO A 352 -23.65 14.80 -30.33
C PRO A 352 -23.93 16.18 -29.75
N ALA A 353 -24.93 16.32 -28.88
CA ALA A 353 -25.26 17.55 -28.21
C ALA A 353 -24.11 18.03 -27.28
N GLN A 354 -23.43 17.11 -26.57
CA GLN A 354 -22.33 17.43 -25.69
C GLN A 354 -21.05 17.80 -26.46
N LEU A 355 -20.81 17.16 -27.61
CA LEU A 355 -19.71 17.56 -28.50
C LEU A 355 -19.95 18.97 -29.06
N LYS A 356 -21.19 19.27 -29.45
CA LYS A 356 -21.56 20.62 -29.89
C LYS A 356 -21.42 21.64 -28.78
N GLU A 357 -21.86 21.33 -27.57
CA GLU A 357 -21.67 22.20 -26.38
C GLU A 357 -20.19 22.51 -26.15
N ALA A 358 -19.30 21.50 -26.29
CA ALA A 358 -17.86 21.71 -26.16
C ALA A 358 -17.31 22.67 -27.24
N ILE A 359 -17.81 22.57 -28.47
CA ILE A 359 -17.44 23.50 -29.56
C ILE A 359 -17.94 24.91 -29.26
N ASP A 360 -19.19 25.05 -28.87
CA ASP A 360 -19.83 26.36 -28.60
C ASP A 360 -19.20 27.07 -27.38
N GLU A 361 -18.86 26.29 -26.35
CA GLU A 361 -18.36 26.82 -25.08
C GLU A 361 -16.84 27.02 -25.05
N ILE A 362 -16.06 26.16 -25.66
CA ILE A 362 -14.58 26.16 -25.60
C ILE A 362 -14.00 26.73 -26.91
N GLY A 363 -14.52 26.28 -28.05
CA GLY A 363 -13.97 26.62 -29.38
C GLY A 363 -12.66 25.85 -29.69
N PHE A 364 -12.04 26.23 -30.82
CA PHE A 364 -10.79 25.64 -31.26
C PHE A 364 -9.62 26.64 -31.18
N PRO A 365 -8.40 26.19 -30.90
CA PRO A 365 -8.03 24.81 -30.57
C PRO A 365 -8.45 24.43 -29.16
N MET A 366 -8.83 23.16 -28.94
CA MET A 366 -9.11 22.59 -27.64
C MET A 366 -8.26 21.33 -27.36
N ILE A 367 -8.19 20.95 -26.11
CA ILE A 367 -7.48 19.75 -25.65
C ILE A 367 -8.48 18.71 -25.21
N ILE A 368 -8.41 17.52 -25.79
CA ILE A 368 -9.20 16.34 -25.37
C ILE A 368 -8.32 15.43 -24.56
N LYS A 369 -8.80 15.01 -23.38
CA LYS A 369 -8.06 14.15 -22.43
C LYS A 369 -8.92 12.96 -22.02
N ILE A 370 -8.30 11.77 -21.89
CA ILE A 370 -8.91 10.68 -21.15
C ILE A 370 -8.86 10.96 -19.65
N PRO A 371 -9.83 10.47 -18.85
CA PRO A 371 -9.86 10.72 -17.40
C PRO A 371 -8.65 10.18 -16.67
N ASP A 372 -8.21 8.98 -17.02
CA ASP A 372 -7.07 8.28 -16.43
C ASP A 372 -5.91 8.25 -17.43
N GLY A 373 -4.78 8.83 -17.06
CA GLY A 373 -3.59 8.86 -17.91
C GLY A 373 -2.48 9.72 -17.30
N SER A 374 -1.25 9.24 -17.37
CA SER A 374 -0.04 9.91 -16.91
C SER A 374 0.91 10.21 -18.06
N PHE A 375 1.89 11.08 -17.84
CA PHE A 375 2.93 11.44 -18.81
C PHE A 375 2.41 11.90 -20.16
N SER A 376 1.37 12.75 -20.17
CA SER A 376 0.73 13.29 -21.39
C SER A 376 0.16 12.23 -22.36
N LYS A 377 0.03 10.97 -21.95
CA LYS A 377 -0.61 9.94 -22.77
C LYS A 377 -2.13 10.13 -22.82
N GLY A 378 -2.72 9.99 -24.00
CA GLY A 378 -4.17 10.18 -24.18
C GLY A 378 -4.61 11.64 -24.10
N ILE A 379 -3.70 12.60 -24.39
CA ILE A 379 -3.99 14.03 -24.52
C ILE A 379 -3.82 14.42 -25.98
N HIS A 380 -4.87 14.99 -26.57
CA HIS A 380 -4.92 15.34 -27.98
C HIS A 380 -5.31 16.81 -28.14
N LYS A 381 -4.53 17.57 -28.92
CA LYS A 381 -4.92 18.89 -29.37
C LYS A 381 -5.72 18.75 -30.66
N VAL A 382 -6.93 19.27 -30.66
CA VAL A 382 -7.83 19.27 -31.83
C VAL A 382 -8.04 20.71 -32.31
N ASN A 383 -7.97 20.91 -33.62
CA ASN A 383 -8.00 22.23 -34.23
C ASN A 383 -9.28 22.46 -35.05
N SER A 384 -10.10 21.43 -35.24
CA SER A 384 -11.33 21.48 -36.03
C SER A 384 -12.37 20.48 -35.51
N GLU A 385 -13.61 20.65 -35.93
CA GLU A 385 -14.70 19.71 -35.64
C GLU A 385 -14.41 18.31 -36.21
N GLY A 386 -13.77 18.21 -37.39
CA GLY A 386 -13.34 16.94 -37.96
C GLY A 386 -12.31 16.22 -37.12
N ASP A 387 -11.30 16.94 -36.59
CA ASP A 387 -10.32 16.40 -35.65
C ASP A 387 -11.01 15.91 -34.37
N LEU A 388 -11.91 16.75 -33.81
CA LEU A 388 -12.65 16.42 -32.59
C LEU A 388 -13.42 15.10 -32.76
N LYS A 389 -14.18 14.97 -33.86
CA LYS A 389 -14.94 13.77 -34.15
C LYS A 389 -14.04 12.53 -34.24
N THR A 390 -12.95 12.61 -35.00
CA THR A 390 -12.03 11.49 -35.19
C THR A 390 -11.39 11.04 -33.86
N VAL A 391 -10.92 12.00 -33.06
CA VAL A 391 -10.28 11.71 -31.78
C VAL A 391 -11.28 11.14 -30.78
N THR A 392 -12.48 11.73 -30.66
CA THR A 392 -13.48 11.28 -29.70
C THR A 392 -14.06 9.91 -30.04
N GLU A 393 -14.28 9.59 -31.32
CA GLU A 393 -14.71 8.25 -31.77
C GLU A 393 -13.74 7.14 -31.35
N ASP A 394 -12.43 7.42 -31.36
CA ASP A 394 -11.43 6.42 -30.89
C ASP A 394 -11.38 6.34 -29.36
N LEU A 395 -11.40 7.48 -28.69
CA LEU A 395 -11.29 7.53 -27.24
C LEU A 395 -12.53 6.98 -26.52
N PHE A 396 -13.74 7.22 -27.03
CA PHE A 396 -14.98 6.68 -26.45
C PHE A 396 -15.11 5.16 -26.54
N LYS A 397 -14.28 4.49 -27.34
CA LYS A 397 -14.16 3.01 -27.29
C LYS A 397 -13.54 2.52 -25.98
N LYS A 398 -12.82 3.39 -25.26
CA LYS A 398 -12.02 3.06 -24.06
C LYS A 398 -12.59 3.62 -22.77
N THR A 399 -13.40 4.68 -22.85
CA THR A 399 -13.95 5.37 -21.68
C THR A 399 -15.32 5.96 -21.98
N ALA A 400 -16.19 6.02 -20.97
CA ALA A 400 -17.53 6.60 -21.10
C ALA A 400 -17.52 8.14 -21.15
N LEU A 401 -16.50 8.77 -20.58
CA LEU A 401 -16.39 10.23 -20.46
C LEU A 401 -15.02 10.70 -20.92
N LEU A 402 -14.98 11.90 -21.48
CA LEU A 402 -13.74 12.61 -21.83
C LEU A 402 -13.75 14.02 -21.21
N ILE A 403 -12.60 14.63 -21.19
CA ILE A 403 -12.43 16.03 -20.79
C ILE A 403 -12.10 16.83 -22.03
N ALA A 404 -12.91 17.85 -22.29
CA ALA A 404 -12.63 18.92 -23.25
C ALA A 404 -12.19 20.16 -22.49
N GLN A 405 -11.00 20.67 -22.81
CA GLN A 405 -10.39 21.81 -22.11
C GLN A 405 -9.87 22.83 -23.12
N GLU A 406 -10.01 24.12 -22.81
CA GLU A 406 -9.43 25.18 -23.64
C GLU A 406 -7.92 25.01 -23.78
N TYR A 407 -7.40 25.31 -24.96
CA TYR A 407 -5.95 25.34 -25.19
C TYR A 407 -5.33 26.55 -24.51
N PHE A 408 -4.75 26.34 -23.34
CA PHE A 408 -4.16 27.39 -22.51
C PHE A 408 -2.63 27.30 -22.56
N TYR A 409 -2.01 28.06 -23.47
CA TYR A 409 -0.57 28.03 -23.67
C TYR A 409 0.17 28.96 -22.70
N THR A 410 1.31 28.46 -22.20
CA THR A 410 2.34 29.18 -21.45
C THR A 410 3.70 28.60 -21.82
N ASP A 411 4.79 29.35 -21.68
CA ASP A 411 6.14 28.89 -22.01
C ASP A 411 6.66 27.84 -21.02
N PHE A 412 6.10 27.80 -19.83
CA PHE A 412 6.41 26.84 -18.76
C PHE A 412 5.18 26.55 -17.92
N ASP A 413 5.27 25.45 -17.18
CA ASP A 413 4.36 25.12 -16.08
C ASP A 413 5.12 25.19 -14.75
N TRP A 414 4.50 25.75 -13.71
CA TRP A 414 4.95 25.59 -12.35
C TRP A 414 4.60 24.20 -11.86
N ARG A 415 5.55 23.52 -11.21
CA ARG A 415 5.29 22.35 -10.35
C ARG A 415 5.64 22.71 -8.93
N ILE A 416 4.65 22.69 -8.05
CA ILE A 416 4.81 22.94 -6.63
C ILE A 416 4.68 21.61 -5.90
N GLY A 417 5.78 21.15 -5.28
CA GLY A 417 5.76 19.99 -4.39
C GLY A 417 5.23 20.36 -3.03
N ILE A 418 4.21 19.66 -2.56
CA ILE A 418 3.55 19.93 -1.27
C ILE A 418 3.55 18.64 -0.46
N LEU A 419 3.97 18.74 0.79
CA LEU A 419 3.94 17.66 1.76
C LEU A 419 3.34 18.19 3.06
N ASN A 420 2.25 17.57 3.53
CA ASN A 420 1.60 17.98 4.77
C ASN A 420 1.29 19.50 4.80
N ASP A 421 0.57 19.98 3.79
CA ASP A 421 0.19 21.40 3.61
C ASP A 421 1.36 22.39 3.62
N ARG A 422 2.59 21.91 3.30
CA ARG A 422 3.79 22.76 3.21
C ARG A 422 4.44 22.60 1.84
N PRO A 423 4.75 23.69 1.13
CA PRO A 423 5.51 23.61 -0.10
C PRO A 423 6.97 23.24 0.23
N ILE A 424 7.48 22.21 -0.42
CA ILE A 424 8.83 21.66 -0.18
C ILE A 424 9.79 21.90 -1.35
N PHE A 425 9.27 22.06 -2.56
CA PHE A 425 10.04 22.49 -3.73
C PHE A 425 9.15 23.21 -4.73
N ALA A 426 9.75 23.99 -5.63
CA ALA A 426 9.07 24.66 -6.73
C ALA A 426 9.95 24.68 -7.97
N CYS A 427 9.45 24.14 -9.08
CA CYS A 427 10.14 24.08 -10.36
C CYS A 427 9.31 24.71 -11.47
N LYS A 428 9.98 25.31 -12.43
CA LYS A 428 9.43 25.58 -13.76
C LYS A 428 9.85 24.47 -14.69
N TYR A 429 8.89 23.90 -15.38
CA TYR A 429 9.13 22.94 -16.47
C TYR A 429 8.79 23.64 -17.78
N TYR A 430 9.78 23.86 -18.62
CA TYR A 430 9.62 24.55 -19.89
C TYR A 430 9.04 23.61 -20.95
N MET A 431 8.27 24.18 -21.87
CA MET A 431 7.75 23.42 -23.01
C MET A 431 8.91 23.02 -23.95
N THR A 432 8.82 21.82 -24.50
CA THR A 432 9.81 21.36 -25.49
C THR A 432 9.79 22.30 -26.72
N LYS A 433 10.96 22.66 -27.26
CA LYS A 433 11.07 23.59 -28.40
C LYS A 433 10.16 23.20 -29.57
N GLY A 434 9.24 24.10 -29.91
CA GLY A 434 8.26 23.92 -30.97
C GLY A 434 7.12 22.94 -30.64
N HIS A 435 6.98 22.57 -29.36
CA HIS A 435 5.89 21.73 -28.85
C HIS A 435 5.14 22.45 -27.73
N TRP A 436 3.90 22.08 -27.54
CA TRP A 436 3.01 22.68 -26.54
C TRP A 436 2.94 21.90 -25.22
N GLN A 437 3.74 20.84 -25.11
CA GLN A 437 3.85 19.98 -23.91
C GLN A 437 5.31 19.93 -23.44
N ILE A 438 5.49 19.56 -22.19
CA ILE A 438 6.79 19.34 -21.54
C ILE A 438 7.49 18.12 -22.15
N TYR A 439 6.71 17.07 -22.53
CA TYR A 439 7.21 15.83 -23.13
C TYR A 439 6.80 15.74 -24.61
N ASP A 440 7.76 15.49 -25.51
CA ASP A 440 7.49 15.20 -26.92
C ASP A 440 7.65 13.71 -27.21
N HIS A 441 6.53 13.00 -27.26
CA HIS A 441 6.49 11.57 -27.56
C HIS A 441 6.73 11.23 -29.03
N THR A 442 6.73 12.21 -29.92
CA THR A 442 6.93 11.99 -31.37
C THR A 442 8.40 11.87 -31.72
N LYS A 443 9.29 12.42 -30.89
CA LYS A 443 10.74 12.41 -31.10
C LYS A 443 11.41 11.40 -30.15
N LYS A 444 11.87 10.27 -30.70
CA LYS A 444 12.68 9.31 -29.95
C LYS A 444 14.16 9.71 -30.03
N ARG A 445 14.76 10.08 -28.90
CA ARG A 445 16.22 10.19 -28.78
C ARG A 445 16.84 8.83 -28.39
N LYS A 446 18.12 8.62 -28.70
CA LYS A 446 18.88 7.41 -28.29
C LYS A 446 18.87 7.14 -26.77
N LYS A 447 18.47 8.11 -25.93
CA LYS A 447 18.43 8.03 -24.47
C LYS A 447 17.05 8.35 -23.84
N GLY A 448 15.92 8.19 -24.55
CA GLY A 448 14.59 8.38 -23.98
C GLY A 448 13.71 9.41 -24.70
N ILE A 449 12.64 9.87 -24.02
CA ILE A 449 11.69 10.87 -24.52
C ILE A 449 12.35 12.26 -24.39
N GLU A 450 12.13 13.16 -25.37
CA GLU A 450 12.60 14.53 -25.29
C GLU A 450 11.74 15.29 -24.26
N SER A 451 12.37 15.83 -23.20
CA SER A 451 11.73 16.71 -22.23
C SER A 451 12.26 18.14 -22.38
N GLY A 452 11.44 19.12 -22.03
CA GLY A 452 11.88 20.50 -21.88
C GLY A 452 12.89 20.68 -20.74
N ASP A 453 13.51 21.84 -20.67
CA ASP A 453 14.40 22.23 -19.58
C ASP A 453 13.59 22.44 -18.29
N SER A 454 14.28 22.37 -17.14
CA SER A 454 13.67 22.65 -15.83
C SER A 454 14.54 23.64 -15.05
N GLU A 455 13.91 24.46 -14.23
CA GLU A 455 14.59 25.40 -13.35
C GLU A 455 13.90 25.42 -11.99
N THR A 456 14.68 25.27 -10.91
CA THR A 456 14.16 25.22 -9.54
C THR A 456 14.33 26.56 -8.85
N PHE A 457 13.33 26.95 -8.09
CA PHE A 457 13.25 28.25 -7.41
C PHE A 457 13.12 28.08 -5.90
N PRO A 458 13.72 28.99 -5.11
CA PRO A 458 13.35 29.12 -3.70
C PRO A 458 11.85 29.43 -3.58
N ILE A 459 11.16 28.80 -2.65
CA ILE A 459 9.70 29.01 -2.43
C ILE A 459 9.36 30.50 -2.27
N SER A 460 10.23 31.27 -1.61
CA SER A 460 10.06 32.71 -1.39
C SER A 460 10.09 33.56 -2.66
N LYS A 461 10.56 33.00 -3.78
CA LYS A 461 10.62 33.68 -5.09
C LYS A 461 9.46 33.30 -6.01
N VAL A 462 8.65 32.30 -5.62
CA VAL A 462 7.46 31.92 -6.39
C VAL A 462 6.32 32.92 -6.12
N PRO A 463 5.55 33.31 -7.15
CA PRO A 463 4.41 34.22 -6.97
C PRO A 463 3.42 33.67 -5.93
N ARG A 464 2.97 34.52 -5.01
CA ARG A 464 2.09 34.09 -3.90
C ARG A 464 0.81 33.40 -4.37
N GLN A 465 0.21 33.86 -5.47
CA GLN A 465 -0.99 33.25 -6.05
C GLN A 465 -0.73 31.80 -6.50
N VAL A 466 0.46 31.49 -7.02
CA VAL A 466 0.83 30.12 -7.42
C VAL A 466 0.89 29.22 -6.18
N ILE A 467 1.61 29.65 -5.14
CA ILE A 467 1.71 28.89 -3.88
C ILE A 467 0.34 28.73 -3.21
N ASN A 468 -0.44 29.83 -3.08
CA ASN A 468 -1.74 29.79 -2.42
C ASN A 468 -2.74 28.88 -3.16
N THR A 469 -2.74 28.90 -4.50
CA THR A 469 -3.60 28.04 -5.31
C THR A 469 -3.20 26.57 -5.16
N ALA A 470 -1.89 26.28 -5.17
CA ALA A 470 -1.38 24.94 -4.97
C ALA A 470 -1.74 24.38 -3.58
N LEU A 471 -1.55 25.18 -2.52
CA LEU A 471 -1.92 24.81 -1.14
C LEU A 471 -3.43 24.61 -0.98
N LYS A 472 -4.24 25.50 -1.56
CA LYS A 472 -5.71 25.37 -1.52
C LYS A 472 -6.17 24.06 -2.14
N LEU A 473 -5.60 23.65 -3.28
CA LEU A 473 -5.93 22.41 -3.95
C LEU A 473 -5.42 21.19 -3.16
N SER A 474 -4.16 21.20 -2.73
CA SER A 474 -3.56 20.12 -1.96
C SER A 474 -4.37 19.79 -0.71
N HIS A 475 -4.78 20.82 0.04
CA HIS A 475 -5.62 20.68 1.23
C HIS A 475 -6.97 19.97 0.95
N GLN A 476 -7.57 20.21 -0.22
CA GLN A 476 -8.81 19.52 -0.63
C GLN A 476 -8.57 18.08 -1.10
N MET A 477 -7.35 17.79 -1.59
CA MET A 477 -7.00 16.47 -2.07
C MET A 477 -6.75 15.49 -0.92
N GLY A 478 -6.01 15.92 0.08
CA GLY A 478 -5.65 15.12 1.25
C GLY A 478 -4.38 15.60 1.94
N ASN A 479 -3.75 14.68 2.66
CA ASN A 479 -2.56 14.97 3.46
C ASN A 479 -1.38 14.06 3.03
N SER A 480 -1.03 14.04 1.75
CA SER A 480 0.06 13.23 1.21
C SER A 480 1.15 14.09 0.58
N LEU A 481 1.96 13.49 -0.27
CA LEU A 481 2.95 14.20 -1.09
C LEU A 481 2.35 14.48 -2.46
N TYR A 482 2.17 15.74 -2.79
CA TYR A 482 1.55 16.15 -4.05
C TYR A 482 2.47 17.02 -4.89
N GLY A 483 2.40 16.85 -6.22
CA GLY A 483 2.92 17.76 -7.21
C GLY A 483 1.79 18.48 -7.92
N VAL A 484 1.63 19.78 -7.69
CA VAL A 484 0.60 20.59 -8.33
C VAL A 484 1.19 21.29 -9.54
N ASP A 485 0.61 21.04 -10.72
CA ASP A 485 0.99 21.67 -11.97
C ASP A 485 0.07 22.87 -12.26
N LEU A 486 0.67 24.04 -12.38
CA LEU A 486 -0.06 25.30 -12.60
C LEU A 486 0.53 26.09 -13.76
N LYS A 487 -0.35 26.72 -14.51
CA LYS A 487 0.00 27.75 -15.48
C LYS A 487 -0.20 29.13 -14.86
N GLU A 488 0.71 30.05 -15.15
CA GLU A 488 0.62 31.44 -14.72
C GLU A 488 0.36 32.34 -15.92
N LYS A 489 -0.69 33.17 -15.85
CA LYS A 489 -1.02 34.13 -16.88
C LYS A 489 -1.76 35.33 -16.26
N ASN A 490 -1.32 36.54 -16.59
CA ASN A 490 -1.90 37.79 -16.10
C ASN A 490 -2.02 37.83 -14.56
N ASP A 491 -0.96 37.48 -13.86
CA ASP A 491 -0.88 37.41 -12.39
C ASP A 491 -1.94 36.49 -11.76
N LYS A 492 -2.41 35.47 -12.48
CA LYS A 492 -3.32 34.44 -11.98
C LYS A 492 -2.72 33.07 -12.21
N ALA A 493 -2.94 32.17 -11.25
CA ALA A 493 -2.54 30.79 -11.32
C ALA A 493 -3.74 29.90 -11.70
N TYR A 494 -3.54 29.03 -12.67
CA TYR A 494 -4.55 28.11 -13.18
C TYR A 494 -4.05 26.67 -12.99
N VAL A 495 -4.82 25.86 -12.29
CA VAL A 495 -4.49 24.45 -12.07
C VAL A 495 -4.66 23.65 -13.36
N ILE A 496 -3.65 22.88 -13.70
CA ILE A 496 -3.67 21.94 -14.83
C ILE A 496 -3.85 20.51 -14.34
N GLU A 497 -3.07 20.12 -13.30
CA GLU A 497 -3.06 18.78 -12.76
C GLU A 497 -2.56 18.79 -11.31
N ILE A 498 -2.95 17.77 -10.56
CA ILE A 498 -2.32 17.40 -9.28
C ILE A 498 -1.94 15.94 -9.35
N ASN A 499 -0.70 15.66 -9.01
CA ASN A 499 -0.14 14.31 -9.06
C ASN A 499 0.15 13.84 -7.64
N ASP A 500 -0.29 12.63 -7.29
CA ASP A 500 0.33 11.84 -6.26
C ASP A 500 1.73 11.41 -6.74
N ASN A 501 2.60 11.03 -5.86
CA ASN A 501 3.93 10.54 -6.20
C ASN A 501 4.70 11.43 -7.22
N PRO A 502 4.81 12.76 -6.98
CA PRO A 502 5.51 13.66 -7.89
C PRO A 502 6.99 13.30 -8.01
N ASN A 503 7.60 13.68 -9.12
CA ASN A 503 9.03 13.51 -9.29
C ASN A 503 9.81 14.19 -8.16
N ILE A 504 10.83 13.50 -7.67
CA ILE A 504 11.92 14.02 -6.86
C ILE A 504 13.20 13.42 -7.45
N ASP A 505 13.79 14.15 -8.38
CA ASP A 505 15.01 13.80 -9.05
C ASP A 505 16.19 14.65 -8.57
N SER A 506 17.35 14.04 -8.49
CA SER A 506 18.57 14.72 -8.05
C SER A 506 18.99 15.80 -9.06
N ASN A 507 19.35 16.98 -8.57
CA ASN A 507 19.70 18.19 -9.30
C ASN A 507 18.53 18.83 -10.08
N ILE A 508 17.30 18.38 -9.83
CA ILE A 508 16.08 19.03 -10.33
C ILE A 508 15.31 19.53 -9.11
N GLU A 509 14.45 18.74 -8.49
CA GLU A 509 13.62 19.19 -7.38
C GLU A 509 14.44 19.50 -6.12
N ASP A 510 15.58 18.85 -5.93
CA ASP A 510 16.50 19.10 -4.82
C ASP A 510 17.54 20.21 -5.09
N ALA A 511 17.57 20.83 -6.29
CA ALA A 511 18.63 21.73 -6.70
C ALA A 511 18.84 22.95 -5.76
N ILE A 512 17.80 23.40 -5.08
CA ILE A 512 17.87 24.51 -4.11
C ILE A 512 18.03 23.99 -2.68
N SER A 513 17.21 23.05 -2.26
CA SER A 513 17.16 22.57 -0.88
C SER A 513 18.17 21.45 -0.57
N GLY A 514 18.73 20.83 -1.60
CA GLY A 514 19.70 19.75 -1.43
C GLY A 514 19.17 18.62 -0.54
N MET A 515 19.94 18.24 0.46
CA MET A 515 19.57 17.19 1.41
C MET A 515 18.35 17.54 2.28
N ASP A 516 18.03 18.80 2.48
CA ASP A 516 16.90 19.21 3.31
C ASP A 516 15.56 18.73 2.73
N LEU A 517 15.44 18.61 1.40
CA LEU A 517 14.26 18.02 0.77
C LEU A 517 14.02 16.59 1.26
N TYR A 518 15.07 15.77 1.26
CA TYR A 518 15.00 14.38 1.69
C TYR A 518 14.75 14.26 3.18
N HIS A 519 15.37 15.13 3.99
CA HIS A 519 15.12 15.19 5.44
C HIS A 519 13.66 15.54 5.72
N ASN A 520 13.08 16.52 5.04
CA ASN A 520 11.68 16.91 5.23
C ASN A 520 10.73 15.72 4.97
N VAL A 521 10.98 14.94 3.92
CA VAL A 521 10.16 13.76 3.62
C VAL A 521 10.32 12.67 4.69
N ILE A 522 11.54 12.35 5.09
CA ILE A 522 11.78 11.34 6.14
C ILE A 522 11.23 11.81 7.49
N HIS A 523 11.39 13.08 7.85
CA HIS A 523 10.79 13.66 9.06
C HIS A 523 9.27 13.52 9.10
N GLU A 524 8.61 13.71 7.96
CA GLU A 524 7.17 13.54 7.87
C GLU A 524 6.74 12.09 8.14
N PHE A 525 7.51 11.10 7.65
CA PHE A 525 7.27 9.70 8.01
C PHE A 525 7.42 9.47 9.52
N VAL A 526 8.50 9.97 10.12
CA VAL A 526 8.74 9.86 11.57
C VAL A 526 7.59 10.48 12.36
N ARG A 527 7.19 11.71 12.01
CA ARG A 527 6.07 12.41 12.65
C ARG A 527 4.77 11.58 12.62
N ARG A 528 4.42 11.06 11.44
CA ARG A 528 3.20 10.24 11.28
C ARG A 528 3.26 8.92 12.03
N ILE A 529 4.43 8.27 12.08
CA ILE A 529 4.61 7.05 12.87
C ILE A 529 4.43 7.35 14.35
N GLU A 530 4.93 8.48 14.83
CA GLU A 530 4.82 8.89 16.22
C GLU A 530 3.38 9.28 16.61
N GLU A 531 2.64 9.91 15.72
CA GLU A 531 1.22 10.25 15.94
C GLU A 531 0.30 9.03 15.96
N LYS A 532 0.68 7.92 15.31
CA LYS A 532 -0.09 6.66 15.36
C LYS A 532 0.16 5.83 16.62
N LYS A 533 1.21 6.12 17.38
CA LYS A 533 1.57 5.44 18.64
C LYS A 533 0.85 6.08 19.83
#